data_a5ee5e470cd77f2acee7155d23884004
#
_entry.id   a5ee5e470cd77f2acee7155d23884004
#
_cell.length_a   1.000
_cell.length_b   1.000
_cell.length_c   1.000
_cell.angle_alpha   90.00
_cell.angle_beta   90.00
_cell.angle_gamma   90.00
#
_symmetry.space_group_name_H-M   'P 1'
#
loop_
_entity.id
_entity.type
_entity.pdbx_description
1 polymer ?
#
loop_
_entity_poly.entity_id
_entity_poly.type
_entity_poly.pdbx_seq_one_letter_code
_entity_poly.pdbx_strand_id
1 'polypeptide(L)'
;MIDRNIYNEMINIMSDIASHYSEEDFEKDIKQIVEIRDQFDVKLIVGGHFSAGKSSLLNALIKRPGFLKEAQEPKTAIAAEINYSENESAVAYRNDGEQETLCQDKDYLSSQYHHLEYRLFSPELKEISDYTIVDTPGFDVGLEAHAKALANYIGRGSAYIVVVDQEKGGIDQATLEFVREISNYSDQIVVLINKCDKIIDEDVKKVVGAAESTLRANGFNYKVYSVSKQDEDISDRCISIISGLNAQSTFNKVLLKQIKLELDCMENVLSSLEKRIYLDTFDLDKEITMYGLMEKRVLQAFEVKKRDAYNELDNTVQGVCGEIRRALIARADDVVGALLNNNQSAVDAIIIETIRPILVSSMRDISHNQVEEFVNSLDFTGVVSDIEDIDLTAITVNLADKIKTLIEQHSGRFKRVADNKSLLQSGTVYRAVAGIGAMATNIIHPWLEIVVILLPDISDLLRGLFGESREEKAKDEYISKVIPQLMNKLYPKVKGSIEVTINLVLEEYKKMLQAKLESIRNNLGAAQTKKRQKTEDFETYKKTIVDDLTDIRKIICELR
;
A
#
# COMPACT_ATOMS: atom_id res chain seq x y z
N MET A 1 20.08 -12.57 -0.26
CA MET A 1 20.14 -11.22 -0.91
C MET A 1 19.22 -11.26 -2.12
N ILE A 2 18.38 -10.27 -2.28
CA ILE A 2 17.44 -10.19 -3.42
C ILE A 2 18.25 -10.07 -4.71
N ASP A 3 18.01 -11.00 -5.64
CA ASP A 3 18.52 -10.89 -7.00
C ASP A 3 17.66 -9.90 -7.80
N ARG A 4 18.17 -8.69 -7.97
CA ARG A 4 17.53 -7.60 -8.71
C ARG A 4 17.70 -7.74 -10.22
N ASN A 5 18.57 -8.65 -10.67
CA ASN A 5 18.90 -8.82 -12.09
C ASN A 5 18.02 -9.84 -12.81
N ILE A 6 17.18 -10.57 -12.07
CA ILE A 6 16.41 -11.70 -12.60
C ILE A 6 15.55 -11.37 -13.83
N TYR A 7 15.13 -10.10 -13.98
CA TYR A 7 14.31 -9.64 -15.11
C TYR A 7 15.01 -8.60 -15.99
N ASN A 8 16.32 -8.39 -15.83
CA ASN A 8 17.06 -7.37 -16.59
C ASN A 8 16.98 -7.57 -18.10
N GLU A 9 17.08 -8.80 -18.57
CA GLU A 9 17.00 -9.11 -20.01
C GLU A 9 15.64 -8.69 -20.59
N MET A 10 14.56 -9.01 -19.92
CA MET A 10 13.20 -8.60 -20.32
C MET A 10 13.03 -7.09 -20.33
N ILE A 11 13.48 -6.41 -19.28
CA ILE A 11 13.42 -4.95 -19.17
C ILE A 11 14.26 -4.29 -20.29
N ASN A 12 15.40 -4.84 -20.63
CA ASN A 12 16.24 -4.32 -21.71
C ASN A 12 15.57 -4.47 -23.08
N ILE A 13 14.96 -5.63 -23.36
CA ILE A 13 14.19 -5.84 -24.61
C ILE A 13 13.02 -4.85 -24.66
N MET A 14 12.27 -4.66 -23.58
CA MET A 14 11.19 -3.67 -23.51
C MET A 14 11.69 -2.26 -23.78
N SER A 15 12.86 -1.88 -23.23
CA SER A 15 13.47 -0.57 -23.46
C SER A 15 13.91 -0.36 -24.90
N ASP A 16 14.49 -1.40 -25.52
CA ASP A 16 14.89 -1.37 -26.93
C ASP A 16 13.67 -1.18 -27.84
N ILE A 17 12.64 -1.98 -27.64
CA ILE A 17 11.36 -1.86 -28.36
C ILE A 17 10.76 -0.46 -28.18
N ALA A 18 10.70 0.06 -26.93
CA ALA A 18 10.17 1.40 -26.68
C ALA A 18 10.91 2.49 -27.47
N SER A 19 12.21 2.33 -27.69
CA SER A 19 13.03 3.29 -28.44
C SER A 19 12.69 3.38 -29.93
N HIS A 20 12.03 2.37 -30.52
CA HIS A 20 11.59 2.35 -31.91
C HIS A 20 10.37 3.24 -32.18
N TYR A 21 9.66 3.61 -31.13
CA TYR A 21 8.44 4.39 -31.18
C TYR A 21 8.65 5.75 -30.48
N SER A 22 8.05 6.80 -31.05
CA SER A 22 8.12 8.14 -30.48
C SER A 22 7.16 8.28 -29.28
N GLU A 23 7.28 7.38 -28.30
CA GLU A 23 6.34 7.26 -27.18
C GLU A 23 7.03 7.54 -25.84
N GLU A 24 6.83 8.74 -25.35
CA GLU A 24 7.24 9.10 -23.97
C GLU A 24 6.59 8.18 -22.91
N ASP A 25 5.44 7.56 -23.22
CA ASP A 25 4.70 6.73 -22.27
C ASP A 25 5.36 5.37 -22.01
N PHE A 26 5.82 4.65 -23.03
CA PHE A 26 6.54 3.38 -22.85
C PHE A 26 7.85 3.59 -22.08
N GLU A 27 8.64 4.59 -22.50
CA GLU A 27 9.88 4.91 -21.79
C GLU A 27 9.64 5.27 -20.33
N LYS A 28 8.57 6.01 -20.05
CA LYS A 28 8.20 6.42 -18.71
C LYS A 28 7.79 5.23 -17.86
N ASP A 29 6.96 4.34 -18.39
CA ASP A 29 6.48 3.16 -17.68
C ASP A 29 7.62 2.17 -17.40
N ILE A 30 8.52 1.98 -18.36
CA ILE A 30 9.72 1.15 -18.16
C ILE A 30 10.66 1.77 -17.13
N LYS A 31 10.86 3.09 -17.13
CA LYS A 31 11.62 3.79 -16.07
C LYS A 31 11.03 3.54 -14.69
N GLN A 32 9.70 3.52 -14.54
CA GLN A 32 9.06 3.16 -13.28
C GLN A 32 9.34 1.72 -12.86
N ILE A 33 9.32 0.77 -13.81
CA ILE A 33 9.69 -0.62 -13.55
C ILE A 33 11.14 -0.73 -13.05
N VAL A 34 12.06 0.00 -13.68
CA VAL A 34 13.48 0.08 -13.28
C VAL A 34 13.61 0.69 -11.88
N GLU A 35 12.90 1.76 -11.58
CA GLU A 35 12.92 2.37 -10.25
C GLU A 35 12.37 1.42 -9.18
N ILE A 36 11.28 0.69 -9.48
CA ILE A 36 10.75 -0.35 -8.59
C ILE A 36 11.82 -1.41 -8.34
N ARG A 37 12.47 -1.92 -9.40
CA ARG A 37 13.54 -2.92 -9.28
C ARG A 37 14.69 -2.44 -8.38
N ASP A 38 15.16 -1.21 -8.61
CA ASP A 38 16.37 -0.69 -7.97
C ASP A 38 16.12 -0.21 -6.54
N GLN A 39 14.95 0.34 -6.28
CA GLN A 39 14.58 0.95 -4.99
C GLN A 39 13.68 0.07 -4.13
N PHE A 40 13.36 -1.16 -4.57
CA PHE A 40 12.51 -2.05 -3.78
C PHE A 40 13.17 -2.35 -2.43
N ASP A 41 12.45 -2.03 -1.35
CA ASP A 41 12.87 -2.21 0.02
C ASP A 41 11.84 -3.09 0.74
N VAL A 42 12.27 -4.26 1.15
CA VAL A 42 11.42 -5.21 1.89
C VAL A 42 11.38 -4.80 3.35
N LYS A 43 10.34 -4.07 3.75
CA LYS A 43 10.13 -3.69 5.14
C LYS A 43 9.48 -4.82 5.92
N LEU A 44 10.16 -5.25 6.98
CA LEU A 44 9.66 -6.19 7.97
C LEU A 44 9.14 -5.41 9.18
N ILE A 45 7.84 -5.25 9.26
CA ILE A 45 7.20 -4.50 10.35
C ILE A 45 7.01 -5.41 11.56
N VAL A 46 7.56 -5.01 12.70
CA VAL A 46 7.38 -5.71 13.98
C VAL A 46 6.32 -4.95 14.78
N GLY A 47 5.11 -5.51 14.80
CA GLY A 47 3.94 -4.96 15.50
C GLY A 47 3.54 -5.82 16.69
N GLY A 48 2.74 -5.26 17.58
CA GLY A 48 2.23 -5.95 18.77
C GLY A 48 1.86 -4.96 19.86
N HIS A 49 1.21 -5.41 20.91
CA HIS A 49 0.86 -4.59 22.06
C HIS A 49 2.05 -3.87 22.67
N PHE A 50 1.77 -2.76 23.37
CA PHE A 50 2.77 -2.18 24.26
C PHE A 50 3.20 -3.23 25.30
N SER A 51 4.47 -3.28 25.62
CA SER A 51 5.07 -4.29 26.51
C SER A 51 5.03 -5.76 26.02
N ALA A 52 4.60 -6.05 24.80
CA ALA A 52 4.74 -7.40 24.22
C ALA A 52 6.21 -7.85 24.07
N GLY A 53 7.16 -6.92 24.22
CA GLY A 53 8.60 -7.21 24.19
C GLY A 53 9.21 -7.11 22.78
N LYS A 54 8.64 -6.34 21.87
CA LYS A 54 9.14 -6.12 20.50
C LYS A 54 10.60 -5.66 20.49
N SER A 55 10.88 -4.51 21.08
CA SER A 55 12.24 -3.93 21.12
C SER A 55 13.24 -4.82 21.87
N SER A 56 12.79 -5.49 22.95
CA SER A 56 13.62 -6.46 23.68
C SER A 56 13.98 -7.67 22.81
N LEU A 57 13.04 -8.19 22.02
CA LEU A 57 13.26 -9.28 21.09
C LEU A 57 14.22 -8.88 19.96
N LEU A 58 14.04 -7.67 19.42
CA LEU A 58 14.94 -7.14 18.40
C LEU A 58 16.37 -6.89 18.95
N ASN A 59 16.49 -6.38 20.18
CA ASN A 59 17.78 -6.28 20.86
C ASN A 59 18.48 -7.64 21.02
N ALA A 60 17.72 -8.70 21.32
CA ALA A 60 18.24 -10.06 21.41
C ALA A 60 18.62 -10.60 20.01
N LEU A 61 17.82 -10.36 18.98
CA LEU A 61 18.13 -10.72 17.59
C LEU A 61 19.47 -10.13 17.14
N ILE A 62 19.69 -8.83 17.35
CA ILE A 62 20.93 -8.15 16.93
C ILE A 62 22.10 -8.32 17.94
N LYS A 63 21.89 -9.07 19.00
CA LYS A 63 22.85 -9.31 20.11
C LYS A 63 23.40 -8.00 20.73
N ARG A 64 22.55 -6.96 20.79
CA ARG A 64 22.91 -5.65 21.40
C ARG A 64 21.90 -5.29 22.50
N PRO A 65 22.07 -5.79 23.72
CA PRO A 65 21.15 -5.52 24.84
C PRO A 65 20.98 -4.01 25.09
N GLY A 66 19.73 -3.54 25.14
CA GLY A 66 19.42 -2.13 25.44
C GLY A 66 19.70 -1.15 24.30
N PHE A 67 20.04 -1.62 23.10
CA PHE A 67 20.26 -0.75 21.93
C PHE A 67 19.00 0.02 21.54
N LEU A 68 17.90 -0.68 21.32
CA LEU A 68 16.59 -0.06 21.24
C LEU A 68 16.12 0.21 22.66
N LYS A 69 15.82 1.48 22.97
CA LYS A 69 15.29 1.85 24.28
C LYS A 69 13.96 1.16 24.51
N GLU A 70 13.88 0.35 25.55
CA GLU A 70 12.60 -0.21 26.02
C GLU A 70 11.80 0.93 26.61
N ALA A 71 10.76 1.38 25.91
CA ALA A 71 9.94 2.49 26.36
C ALA A 71 9.19 2.10 27.65
N GLN A 72 9.54 2.72 28.76
CA GLN A 72 8.80 2.63 30.02
C GLN A 72 7.61 3.59 30.03
N GLU A 73 7.64 4.63 29.20
CA GLU A 73 6.55 5.58 29.02
C GLU A 73 6.16 5.75 27.55
N PRO A 74 4.87 5.89 27.26
CA PRO A 74 4.35 6.00 25.89
C PRO A 74 4.77 7.26 25.12
N LYS A 75 5.38 8.25 25.76
CA LYS A 75 5.60 9.59 25.20
C LYS A 75 6.67 9.70 24.11
N THR A 76 7.55 8.68 23.95
CA THR A 76 8.75 8.76 23.11
C THR A 76 8.76 7.79 21.92
N ALA A 77 7.64 7.15 21.62
CA ALA A 77 7.62 6.09 20.64
C ALA A 77 7.63 6.60 19.20
N ILE A 78 8.82 6.63 18.64
CA ILE A 78 9.07 6.81 17.20
C ILE A 78 9.47 5.44 16.64
N ALA A 79 9.02 5.15 15.42
CA ALA A 79 9.44 3.92 14.75
C ALA A 79 10.94 3.95 14.44
N ALA A 80 11.60 2.82 14.63
CA ALA A 80 13.03 2.65 14.35
C ALA A 80 13.22 1.67 13.18
N GLU A 81 13.88 2.14 12.12
CA GLU A 81 14.32 1.32 10.99
C GLU A 81 15.73 0.81 11.26
N ILE A 82 15.95 -0.49 11.10
CA ILE A 82 17.20 -1.17 11.36
C ILE A 82 17.64 -1.91 10.10
N ASN A 83 18.81 -1.54 9.58
CA ASN A 83 19.41 -2.10 8.38
C ASN A 83 20.81 -2.64 8.63
N TYR A 84 21.21 -3.64 7.85
CA TYR A 84 22.63 -4.00 7.76
C TYR A 84 23.41 -2.96 6.97
N SER A 85 24.62 -2.62 7.46
CA SER A 85 25.59 -1.83 6.72
C SER A 85 27.00 -2.15 7.19
N GLU A 86 27.96 -2.09 6.28
CA GLU A 86 29.38 -2.19 6.64
C GLU A 86 29.88 -0.95 7.42
N ASN A 87 29.23 0.20 7.21
CA ASN A 87 29.52 1.43 7.92
C ASN A 87 28.35 1.80 8.82
N GLU A 88 28.58 1.82 10.13
CA GLU A 88 27.53 2.17 11.08
C GLU A 88 27.16 3.65 10.98
N SER A 89 25.88 3.92 10.99
CA SER A 89 25.33 5.27 11.07
C SER A 89 23.96 5.24 11.74
N ALA A 90 23.62 6.36 12.37
CA ALA A 90 22.32 6.54 12.98
C ALA A 90 21.81 7.95 12.66
N VAL A 91 20.62 8.03 12.05
CA VAL A 91 20.03 9.26 11.55
C VAL A 91 18.61 9.40 12.05
N ALA A 92 18.25 10.58 12.52
CA ALA A 92 16.89 10.95 12.85
C ALA A 92 16.29 11.77 11.68
N TYR A 93 15.13 11.34 11.22
CA TYR A 93 14.37 12.01 10.16
C TYR A 93 13.27 12.87 10.79
N ARG A 94 13.35 14.17 10.57
CA ARG A 94 12.41 15.16 11.08
C ARG A 94 11.13 15.21 10.22
N ASN A 95 10.04 15.68 10.82
CA ASN A 95 8.76 15.87 10.12
C ASN A 95 8.82 16.97 9.05
N ASP A 96 9.80 17.88 9.10
CA ASP A 96 10.06 18.93 8.12
C ASP A 96 10.94 18.48 6.95
N GLY A 97 11.42 17.22 6.98
CA GLY A 97 12.26 16.60 5.95
C GLY A 97 13.78 16.78 6.19
N GLU A 98 14.18 17.47 7.26
CA GLU A 98 15.58 17.55 7.65
C GLU A 98 16.05 16.22 8.28
N GLN A 99 17.36 15.99 8.18
CA GLN A 99 18.02 14.82 8.76
C GLN A 99 19.10 15.29 9.72
N GLU A 100 19.22 14.61 10.83
CA GLU A 100 20.30 14.86 11.77
C GLU A 100 20.92 13.55 12.27
N THR A 101 22.20 13.57 12.58
CA THR A 101 22.87 12.44 13.22
C THR A 101 22.31 12.23 14.62
N LEU A 102 21.98 10.99 14.96
CA LEU A 102 21.46 10.65 16.28
C LEU A 102 22.48 10.93 17.39
N CYS A 103 22.03 11.63 18.43
CA CYS A 103 22.78 11.86 19.66
C CYS A 103 22.22 10.99 20.79
N GLN A 104 23.07 10.31 21.56
CA GLN A 104 22.64 9.37 22.61
C GLN A 104 21.87 10.05 23.75
N ASP A 105 22.16 11.32 24.02
CA ASP A 105 21.58 12.09 25.13
C ASP A 105 20.34 12.91 24.73
N LYS A 106 19.86 12.80 23.50
CA LYS A 106 18.70 13.53 22.99
C LYS A 106 17.45 12.66 22.99
N ASP A 107 16.37 13.21 23.50
CA ASP A 107 15.04 12.60 23.37
C ASP A 107 14.41 13.01 22.03
N TYR A 108 14.04 11.99 21.24
CA TYR A 108 13.37 12.17 19.96
C TYR A 108 11.87 12.04 20.13
N LEU A 109 11.15 13.14 19.92
CA LEU A 109 9.69 13.19 20.08
C LEU A 109 9.00 13.03 18.73
N SER A 110 7.96 12.21 18.65
CA SER A 110 7.14 12.00 17.44
C SER A 110 6.48 13.28 16.90
N SER A 111 6.35 14.33 17.71
CA SER A 111 5.92 15.67 17.28
C SER A 111 6.92 16.35 16.36
N GLN A 112 8.20 15.98 16.42
CA GLN A 112 9.30 16.60 15.68
C GLN A 112 9.95 15.65 14.67
N TYR A 113 9.92 14.33 14.96
CA TYR A 113 10.60 13.31 14.18
C TYR A 113 9.62 12.27 13.67
N HIS A 114 9.91 11.82 12.45
CA HIS A 114 9.15 10.82 11.74
C HIS A 114 9.58 9.40 12.09
N HIS A 115 10.88 9.14 12.00
CA HIS A 115 11.50 7.85 12.31
C HIS A 115 12.99 8.02 12.60
N LEU A 116 13.56 6.98 13.20
CA LEU A 116 14.99 6.82 13.39
C LEU A 116 15.48 5.72 12.45
N GLU A 117 16.61 5.92 11.79
CA GLU A 117 17.27 4.91 10.95
C GLU A 117 18.60 4.52 11.57
N TYR A 118 18.79 3.23 11.79
CA TYR A 118 20.01 2.63 12.28
C TYR A 118 20.60 1.72 11.21
N ARG A 119 21.78 2.03 10.74
CA ARG A 119 22.58 1.18 9.88
C ARG A 119 23.65 0.55 10.73
N LEU A 120 23.62 -0.77 10.89
CA LEU A 120 24.46 -1.49 11.86
C LEU A 120 25.33 -2.53 11.18
N PHE A 121 26.56 -2.63 11.64
CA PHE A 121 27.43 -3.75 11.33
C PHE A 121 27.14 -4.89 12.31
N SER A 122 26.39 -5.89 11.88
CA SER A 122 25.98 -7.06 12.66
C SER A 122 25.95 -8.29 11.76
N PRO A 123 26.62 -9.38 12.14
CA PRO A 123 26.55 -10.65 11.41
C PRO A 123 25.11 -11.14 11.26
N GLU A 124 24.30 -10.98 12.30
CA GLU A 124 22.90 -11.38 12.35
C GLU A 124 22.06 -10.61 11.32
N LEU A 125 22.22 -9.30 11.25
CA LEU A 125 21.53 -8.47 10.26
C LEU A 125 22.02 -8.75 8.83
N LYS A 126 23.29 -9.17 8.67
CA LYS A 126 23.84 -9.52 7.36
C LYS A 126 23.11 -10.72 6.75
N GLU A 127 22.71 -11.71 7.56
CA GLU A 127 21.99 -12.88 7.11
C GLU A 127 20.57 -12.55 6.61
N ILE A 128 19.97 -11.48 7.13
CA ILE A 128 18.63 -10.98 6.75
C ILE A 128 18.70 -9.59 6.12
N SER A 129 19.81 -9.26 5.46
CA SER A 129 20.06 -7.94 4.85
C SER A 129 19.07 -7.57 3.72
N ASP A 130 18.25 -8.50 3.27
CA ASP A 130 17.14 -8.26 2.35
C ASP A 130 15.97 -7.51 3.00
N TYR A 131 15.97 -7.39 4.33
CA TYR A 131 14.93 -6.74 5.09
C TYR A 131 15.42 -5.48 5.80
N THR A 132 14.61 -4.44 5.72
CA THR A 132 14.65 -3.33 6.70
C THR A 132 13.70 -3.68 7.82
N ILE A 133 14.23 -3.99 9.02
CA ILE A 133 13.39 -4.27 10.19
C ILE A 133 12.87 -2.95 10.74
N VAL A 134 11.59 -2.90 11.04
CA VAL A 134 10.95 -1.71 11.61
C VAL A 134 10.36 -2.04 12.98
N ASP A 135 10.98 -1.54 14.04
CA ASP A 135 10.40 -1.56 15.38
C ASP A 135 9.30 -0.49 15.47
N THR A 136 8.07 -0.91 15.70
CA THR A 136 6.94 0.02 15.78
C THR A 136 6.47 0.23 17.21
N PRO A 137 5.88 1.39 17.52
CA PRO A 137 5.14 1.58 18.77
C PRO A 137 4.04 0.53 18.93
N GLY A 138 3.70 0.20 20.19
CA GLY A 138 2.56 -0.69 20.48
C GLY A 138 1.25 -0.12 19.95
N PHE A 139 0.36 -0.97 19.44
CA PHE A 139 -0.92 -0.54 18.85
C PHE A 139 -2.01 -0.28 19.91
N ASP A 140 -1.81 -0.68 21.16
CA ASP A 140 -2.75 -0.53 22.27
C ASP A 140 -2.53 0.74 23.12
N VAL A 141 -1.64 1.63 22.69
CA VAL A 141 -1.36 2.88 23.38
C VAL A 141 -2.13 4.00 22.70
N GLY A 142 -3.23 4.45 23.29
CA GLY A 142 -4.14 5.47 22.76
C GLY A 142 -3.55 6.88 22.64
N LEU A 143 -2.24 7.02 22.40
CA LEU A 143 -1.61 8.29 22.12
C LEU A 143 -1.66 8.55 20.61
N GLU A 144 -2.13 9.71 20.23
CA GLU A 144 -2.21 10.19 18.84
C GLU A 144 -0.90 9.95 18.07
N ALA A 145 0.23 10.21 18.72
CA ALA A 145 1.56 10.00 18.15
C ALA A 145 1.86 8.53 17.81
N HIS A 146 1.43 7.58 18.63
CA HIS A 146 1.62 6.14 18.40
C HIS A 146 0.74 5.62 17.27
N ALA A 147 -0.53 6.01 17.27
CA ALA A 147 -1.46 5.68 16.19
C ALA A 147 -0.96 6.22 14.85
N LYS A 148 -0.45 7.44 14.82
CA LYS A 148 0.14 8.06 13.63
C LYS A 148 1.42 7.36 13.19
N ALA A 149 2.33 7.04 14.11
CA ALA A 149 3.57 6.33 13.79
C ALA A 149 3.27 4.92 13.24
N LEU A 150 2.36 4.18 13.85
CA LEU A 150 1.95 2.85 13.39
C LEU A 150 1.24 2.93 12.03
N ALA A 151 0.27 3.83 11.85
CA ALA A 151 -0.43 4.05 10.58
C ALA A 151 0.53 4.40 9.43
N ASN A 152 1.62 5.10 9.72
CA ASN A 152 2.66 5.41 8.75
C ASN A 152 3.40 4.16 8.23
N TYR A 153 3.40 3.05 8.98
CA TYR A 153 4.16 1.84 8.64
C TYR A 153 3.29 0.66 8.24
N ILE A 154 2.05 0.53 8.72
CA ILE A 154 1.19 -0.62 8.44
C ILE A 154 1.08 -0.89 6.94
N GLY A 155 0.76 0.11 6.15
CA GLY A 155 0.65 -0.04 4.71
C GLY A 155 1.99 -0.12 3.95
N ARG A 156 3.15 -0.08 4.62
CA ARG A 156 4.50 -0.10 4.00
C ARG A 156 5.20 -1.43 4.13
N GLY A 157 4.68 -2.31 5.01
CA GLY A 157 5.27 -3.60 5.25
C GLY A 157 5.13 -4.50 4.03
N SER A 158 6.24 -5.11 3.62
CA SER A 158 6.23 -6.23 2.69
C SER A 158 6.11 -7.55 3.43
N ALA A 159 6.44 -7.54 4.73
CA ALA A 159 6.30 -8.65 5.65
C ALA A 159 6.02 -8.14 7.07
N TYR A 160 5.39 -8.98 7.90
CA TYR A 160 4.99 -8.59 9.25
C TYR A 160 5.33 -9.68 10.27
N ILE A 161 5.83 -9.25 11.43
CA ILE A 161 5.94 -10.04 12.65
C ILE A 161 4.97 -9.45 13.68
N VAL A 162 4.01 -10.24 14.13
CA VAL A 162 3.08 -9.86 15.19
C VAL A 162 3.55 -10.49 16.50
N VAL A 163 3.99 -9.66 17.44
CA VAL A 163 4.50 -10.12 18.75
C VAL A 163 3.37 -10.05 19.77
N VAL A 164 3.06 -11.20 20.36
CA VAL A 164 2.00 -11.38 21.38
C VAL A 164 2.66 -11.81 22.69
N ASP A 165 2.21 -11.19 23.79
CA ASP A 165 2.63 -11.60 25.14
C ASP A 165 1.85 -12.85 25.58
N GLN A 166 2.55 -13.90 25.97
CA GLN A 166 1.93 -15.14 26.45
C GLN A 166 1.03 -14.92 27.67
N GLU A 167 1.31 -13.91 28.52
CA GLU A 167 0.50 -13.57 29.71
C GLU A 167 -0.93 -13.15 29.36
N LYS A 168 -1.17 -12.69 28.13
CA LYS A 168 -2.53 -12.35 27.64
C LYS A 168 -3.34 -13.56 27.18
N GLY A 169 -2.80 -14.78 27.33
CA GLY A 169 -3.51 -16.03 27.04
C GLY A 169 -3.71 -16.36 25.56
N GLY A 170 -3.01 -15.68 24.67
CA GLY A 170 -3.10 -15.91 23.22
C GLY A 170 -3.44 -14.66 22.42
N ILE A 171 -4.12 -14.83 21.29
CA ILE A 171 -4.52 -13.73 20.40
C ILE A 171 -5.83 -13.13 20.88
N ASP A 172 -5.75 -11.90 21.36
CA ASP A 172 -6.92 -11.09 21.72
C ASP A 172 -7.56 -10.41 20.50
N GLN A 173 -8.69 -9.75 20.72
CA GLN A 173 -9.45 -9.11 19.66
C GLN A 173 -8.66 -7.98 18.98
N ALA A 174 -7.88 -7.20 19.73
CA ALA A 174 -7.05 -6.13 19.18
C ALA A 174 -5.95 -6.67 18.26
N THR A 175 -5.31 -7.78 18.65
CA THR A 175 -4.35 -8.48 17.81
C THR A 175 -5.00 -9.03 16.55
N LEU A 176 -6.22 -9.60 16.64
CA LEU A 176 -6.96 -10.08 15.46
C LEU A 176 -7.29 -8.95 14.48
N GLU A 177 -7.71 -7.81 14.97
CA GLU A 177 -7.99 -6.64 14.12
C GLU A 177 -6.73 -6.11 13.45
N PHE A 178 -5.61 -6.07 14.17
CA PHE A 178 -4.32 -5.75 13.59
C PHE A 178 -3.92 -6.77 12.51
N VAL A 179 -4.05 -8.07 12.76
CA VAL A 179 -3.79 -9.12 11.75
C VAL A 179 -4.69 -8.95 10.54
N ARG A 180 -5.98 -8.66 10.72
CA ARG A 180 -6.92 -8.40 9.63
C ARG A 180 -6.50 -7.18 8.80
N GLU A 181 -6.05 -6.13 9.45
CA GLU A 181 -5.57 -4.93 8.77
C GLU A 181 -4.32 -5.22 7.92
N ILE A 182 -3.29 -5.84 8.49
CA ILE A 182 -2.04 -6.11 7.78
C ILE A 182 -2.20 -7.17 6.69
N SER A 183 -3.17 -8.09 6.81
CA SER A 183 -3.48 -9.08 5.79
C SER A 183 -3.97 -8.47 4.46
N ASN A 184 -4.44 -7.23 4.50
CA ASN A 184 -4.78 -6.48 3.30
C ASN A 184 -3.55 -6.04 2.48
N TYR A 185 -2.37 -6.02 3.10
CA TYR A 185 -1.14 -5.51 2.50
C TYR A 185 -0.15 -6.62 2.13
N SER A 186 -0.16 -7.73 2.88
CA SER A 186 0.78 -8.83 2.65
C SER A 186 0.24 -10.16 3.17
N ASP A 187 0.62 -11.24 2.48
CA ASP A 187 0.46 -12.63 2.94
C ASP A 187 1.67 -13.12 3.76
N GLN A 188 2.74 -12.34 3.81
CA GLN A 188 3.97 -12.65 4.55
C GLN A 188 3.85 -12.20 6.01
N ILE A 189 3.07 -12.94 6.78
CA ILE A 189 2.77 -12.65 8.19
C ILE A 189 3.15 -13.86 9.06
N VAL A 190 3.86 -13.59 10.16
CA VAL A 190 4.10 -14.57 11.22
C VAL A 190 3.71 -14.01 12.58
N VAL A 191 3.30 -14.87 13.49
CA VAL A 191 2.95 -14.51 14.86
C VAL A 191 3.97 -15.13 15.82
N LEU A 192 4.52 -14.32 16.72
CA LEU A 192 5.45 -14.74 17.75
C LEU A 192 4.79 -14.60 19.13
N ILE A 193 4.60 -15.73 19.82
CA ILE A 193 4.23 -15.72 21.23
C ILE A 193 5.51 -15.54 22.05
N ASN A 194 5.66 -14.39 22.66
CA ASN A 194 6.86 -13.99 23.40
C ASN A 194 6.73 -14.22 24.89
N LYS A 195 7.85 -14.17 25.62
CA LYS A 195 7.98 -14.39 27.05
C LYS A 195 7.63 -15.83 27.49
N CYS A 196 7.84 -16.80 26.63
CA CYS A 196 7.54 -18.21 26.89
C CYS A 196 8.43 -18.82 28.00
N ASP A 197 9.53 -18.17 28.39
CA ASP A 197 10.35 -18.51 29.55
C ASP A 197 9.59 -18.46 30.88
N LYS A 198 8.44 -17.82 30.94
CA LYS A 198 7.63 -17.66 32.16
C LYS A 198 6.66 -18.81 32.42
N ILE A 199 6.51 -19.74 31.48
CA ILE A 199 5.60 -20.89 31.57
C ILE A 199 6.31 -22.19 31.18
N ILE A 200 5.75 -23.31 31.59
CA ILE A 200 6.31 -24.62 31.26
C ILE A 200 6.01 -25.01 29.81
N ASP A 201 6.85 -25.89 29.22
CA ASP A 201 6.76 -26.30 27.81
C ASP A 201 5.38 -26.85 27.40
N GLU A 202 4.68 -27.50 28.32
CA GLU A 202 3.35 -28.06 28.08
C GLU A 202 2.31 -26.95 27.88
N ASP A 203 2.41 -25.87 28.63
CA ASP A 203 1.53 -24.70 28.51
C ASP A 203 1.91 -23.83 27.31
N VAL A 204 3.21 -23.77 26.96
CA VAL A 204 3.65 -23.14 25.68
C VAL A 204 2.93 -23.76 24.49
N LYS A 205 2.88 -25.11 24.42
CA LYS A 205 2.17 -25.83 23.34
C LYS A 205 0.68 -25.53 23.32
N LYS A 206 0.04 -25.38 24.49
CA LYS A 206 -1.39 -25.02 24.59
C LYS A 206 -1.64 -23.60 24.09
N VAL A 207 -0.80 -22.64 24.49
CA VAL A 207 -0.95 -21.23 24.07
C VAL A 207 -0.73 -21.08 22.56
N VAL A 208 0.30 -21.73 21.99
CA VAL A 208 0.54 -21.74 20.54
C VAL A 208 -0.64 -22.36 19.80
N GLY A 209 -1.13 -23.53 20.24
CA GLY A 209 -2.28 -24.21 19.63
C GLY A 209 -3.58 -23.41 19.72
N ALA A 210 -3.80 -22.68 20.83
CA ALA A 210 -4.93 -21.78 20.98
C ALA A 210 -4.83 -20.59 20.02
N ALA A 211 -3.65 -19.99 19.88
CA ALA A 211 -3.39 -18.89 18.94
C ALA A 211 -3.63 -19.33 17.48
N GLU A 212 -3.10 -20.48 17.07
CA GLU A 212 -3.36 -21.03 15.73
C GLU A 212 -4.86 -21.30 15.50
N SER A 213 -5.55 -21.86 16.48
CA SER A 213 -6.98 -22.14 16.39
C SER A 213 -7.79 -20.85 16.24
N THR A 214 -7.42 -19.80 16.98
CA THR A 214 -8.06 -18.47 16.91
C THR A 214 -7.86 -17.85 15.53
N LEU A 215 -6.66 -17.90 14.99
CA LEU A 215 -6.37 -17.40 13.64
C LEU A 215 -7.18 -18.15 12.59
N ARG A 216 -7.19 -19.49 12.61
CA ARG A 216 -7.95 -20.32 11.65
C ARG A 216 -9.45 -20.07 11.72
N ALA A 217 -10.00 -19.91 12.93
CA ALA A 217 -11.43 -19.59 13.13
C ALA A 217 -11.82 -18.24 12.51
N ASN A 218 -10.84 -17.31 12.34
CA ASN A 218 -11.03 -16.02 11.71
C ASN A 218 -10.55 -15.96 10.24
N GLY A 219 -10.28 -17.11 9.62
CA GLY A 219 -9.92 -17.21 8.20
C GLY A 219 -8.43 -17.01 7.90
N PHE A 220 -7.55 -16.93 8.92
CA PHE A 220 -6.11 -16.74 8.75
C PHE A 220 -5.34 -18.04 8.96
N ASN A 221 -4.38 -18.31 8.08
CA ASN A 221 -3.52 -19.50 8.16
C ASN A 221 -2.03 -19.08 8.29
N TYR A 222 -1.73 -18.25 9.28
CA TYR A 222 -0.37 -17.80 9.55
C TYR A 222 0.35 -18.72 10.53
N LYS A 223 1.66 -18.81 10.40
CA LYS A 223 2.50 -19.61 11.32
C LYS A 223 2.64 -18.90 12.66
N VAL A 224 2.58 -19.68 13.74
CA VAL A 224 2.76 -19.20 15.11
C VAL A 224 4.00 -19.88 15.71
N TYR A 225 4.90 -19.09 16.27
CA TYR A 225 6.11 -19.58 16.94
C TYR A 225 6.15 -19.07 18.39
N SER A 226 6.68 -19.91 19.29
CA SER A 226 7.00 -19.49 20.66
C SER A 226 8.43 -18.97 20.71
N VAL A 227 8.68 -17.87 21.41
CA VAL A 227 10.00 -17.27 21.57
C VAL A 227 10.18 -16.68 22.98
N SER A 228 11.43 -16.53 23.41
CA SER A 228 11.81 -15.74 24.57
C SER A 228 13.15 -15.05 24.32
N LYS A 229 13.31 -13.82 24.82
CA LYS A 229 14.61 -13.14 24.81
C LYS A 229 15.67 -13.86 25.68
N GLN A 230 15.25 -14.81 26.53
CA GLN A 230 16.13 -15.60 27.39
C GLN A 230 16.64 -16.87 26.68
N ASP A 231 16.08 -17.25 25.53
CA ASP A 231 16.53 -18.42 24.78
C ASP A 231 17.96 -18.16 24.30
N GLU A 232 18.87 -19.10 24.51
CA GLU A 232 20.29 -18.96 24.10
C GLU A 232 20.44 -18.82 22.58
N ASP A 233 19.53 -19.45 21.82
CA ASP A 233 19.49 -19.48 20.36
C ASP A 233 18.50 -18.47 19.73
N ILE A 234 17.98 -17.52 20.50
CA ILE A 234 16.91 -16.61 20.05
C ILE A 234 17.24 -15.87 18.76
N SER A 235 18.49 -15.44 18.60
CA SER A 235 18.94 -14.74 17.39
C SER A 235 18.82 -15.65 16.16
N ASP A 236 19.35 -16.86 16.24
CA ASP A 236 19.34 -17.83 15.13
C ASP A 236 17.90 -18.27 14.79
N ARG A 237 17.04 -18.43 15.80
CA ARG A 237 15.62 -18.73 15.61
C ARG A 237 14.88 -17.59 14.91
N CYS A 238 15.10 -16.35 15.34
CA CYS A 238 14.50 -15.17 14.69
C CYS A 238 14.98 -15.03 13.23
N ILE A 239 16.27 -15.22 12.95
CA ILE A 239 16.83 -15.23 11.60
C ILE A 239 16.15 -16.30 10.74
N SER A 240 16.03 -17.54 11.27
CA SER A 240 15.37 -18.64 10.56
C SER A 240 13.90 -18.32 10.23
N ILE A 241 13.15 -17.72 11.18
CA ILE A 241 11.76 -17.30 10.97
C ILE A 241 11.67 -16.22 9.91
N ILE A 242 12.52 -15.19 9.97
CA ILE A 242 12.55 -14.08 9.03
C ILE A 242 12.93 -14.55 7.63
N SER A 243 13.95 -15.41 7.52
CA SER A 243 14.37 -16.00 6.24
C SER A 243 13.26 -16.85 5.61
N GLY A 244 12.36 -17.41 6.43
CA GLY A 244 11.18 -18.15 5.97
C GLY A 244 10.09 -17.27 5.34
N LEU A 245 10.17 -15.94 5.45
CA LEU A 245 9.26 -14.97 4.82
C LEU A 245 9.57 -14.67 3.34
N ASN A 246 10.67 -15.20 2.80
CA ASN A 246 11.03 -15.17 1.37
C ASN A 246 10.91 -13.77 0.69
N ALA A 247 11.84 -12.88 1.03
CA ALA A 247 11.94 -11.53 0.46
C ALA A 247 11.99 -11.54 -1.09
N GLN A 248 12.72 -12.50 -1.69
CA GLN A 248 12.82 -12.65 -3.14
C GLN A 248 11.46 -12.92 -3.79
N SER A 249 10.65 -13.78 -3.18
CA SER A 249 9.29 -14.07 -3.69
C SER A 249 8.41 -12.82 -3.70
N THR A 250 8.49 -12.01 -2.65
CA THR A 250 7.75 -10.74 -2.57
C THR A 250 8.23 -9.76 -3.64
N PHE A 251 9.54 -9.61 -3.81
CA PHE A 251 10.14 -8.78 -4.87
C PHE A 251 9.70 -9.24 -6.26
N ASN A 252 9.83 -10.55 -6.54
CA ASN A 252 9.46 -11.13 -7.84
C ASN A 252 7.97 -10.89 -8.14
N LYS A 253 7.08 -11.13 -7.17
CA LYS A 253 5.64 -10.94 -7.33
C LYS A 253 5.30 -9.49 -7.70
N VAL A 254 5.94 -8.52 -7.04
CA VAL A 254 5.71 -7.10 -7.30
C VAL A 254 6.26 -6.70 -8.67
N LEU A 255 7.51 -7.03 -8.97
CA LEU A 255 8.18 -6.62 -10.21
C LEU A 255 7.55 -7.30 -11.42
N LEU A 256 7.31 -8.62 -11.33
CA LEU A 256 6.73 -9.40 -12.42
C LEU A 256 5.32 -8.93 -12.78
N LYS A 257 4.51 -8.53 -11.80
CA LYS A 257 3.18 -7.97 -12.06
C LYS A 257 3.27 -6.69 -12.89
N GLN A 258 4.23 -5.80 -12.61
CA GLN A 258 4.44 -4.57 -13.39
C GLN A 258 4.93 -4.86 -14.80
N ILE A 259 5.92 -5.75 -14.94
CA ILE A 259 6.44 -6.17 -16.24
C ILE A 259 5.30 -6.73 -17.11
N LYS A 260 4.47 -7.63 -16.56
CA LYS A 260 3.33 -8.21 -17.30
C LYS A 260 2.34 -7.16 -17.75
N LEU A 261 1.94 -6.24 -16.87
CA LEU A 261 1.01 -5.17 -17.22
C LEU A 261 1.54 -4.29 -18.35
N GLU A 262 2.84 -3.99 -18.35
CA GLU A 262 3.43 -3.16 -19.40
C GLU A 262 3.60 -3.93 -20.70
N LEU A 263 4.02 -5.21 -20.65
CA LEU A 263 4.08 -6.08 -21.83
C LEU A 263 2.71 -6.22 -22.52
N ASP A 264 1.66 -6.45 -21.74
CA ASP A 264 0.29 -6.54 -22.25
C ASP A 264 -0.13 -5.19 -22.90
N CYS A 265 0.26 -4.06 -22.30
CA CYS A 265 0.02 -2.74 -22.87
C CYS A 265 0.76 -2.54 -24.20
N MET A 266 2.05 -2.88 -24.26
CA MET A 266 2.86 -2.81 -25.49
C MET A 266 2.31 -3.74 -26.58
N GLU A 267 1.93 -4.98 -26.22
CA GLU A 267 1.32 -5.92 -27.18
C GLU A 267 0.04 -5.34 -27.79
N ASN A 268 -0.84 -4.77 -26.99
CA ASN A 268 -2.10 -4.20 -27.46
C ASN A 268 -1.87 -3.02 -28.43
N VAL A 269 -0.94 -2.11 -28.08
CA VAL A 269 -0.60 -0.97 -28.95
C VAL A 269 0.02 -1.44 -30.26
N LEU A 270 1.02 -2.33 -30.20
CA LEU A 270 1.71 -2.80 -31.40
C LEU A 270 0.83 -3.69 -32.29
N SER A 271 -0.03 -4.55 -31.72
CA SER A 271 -1.03 -5.31 -32.47
C SER A 271 -2.02 -4.38 -33.18
N SER A 272 -2.39 -3.28 -32.55
CA SER A 272 -3.23 -2.24 -33.15
C SER A 272 -2.55 -1.56 -34.34
N LEU A 273 -1.25 -1.27 -34.22
CA LEU A 273 -0.44 -0.70 -35.29
C LEU A 273 -0.20 -1.72 -36.44
N GLU A 274 0.13 -2.97 -36.11
CA GLU A 274 0.34 -4.04 -37.09
C GLU A 274 -0.86 -4.20 -38.02
N LYS A 275 -2.06 -4.30 -37.46
CA LYS A 275 -3.30 -4.47 -38.24
C LYS A 275 -3.55 -3.32 -39.21
N ARG A 276 -3.17 -2.11 -38.86
CA ARG A 276 -3.47 -0.88 -39.61
C ARG A 276 -2.39 -0.42 -40.54
N ILE A 277 -1.17 -0.85 -40.37
CA ILE A 277 -0.05 -0.43 -41.24
C ILE A 277 -0.24 -0.85 -42.68
N TYR A 278 -1.08 -1.87 -42.93
CA TYR A 278 -1.44 -2.35 -44.25
C TYR A 278 -2.56 -1.54 -44.95
N LEU A 279 -3.30 -0.72 -44.21
CA LEU A 279 -4.35 0.15 -44.73
C LEU A 279 -3.76 1.15 -45.72
N ASP A 280 -4.54 1.61 -46.69
CA ASP A 280 -4.11 2.68 -47.57
C ASP A 280 -4.05 4.03 -46.85
N THR A 281 -3.54 5.06 -47.51
CA THR A 281 -3.38 6.38 -46.87
C THR A 281 -4.70 7.06 -46.57
N PHE A 282 -5.76 6.76 -47.28
CA PHE A 282 -7.10 7.31 -47.05
C PHE A 282 -7.75 6.66 -45.81
N ASP A 283 -7.64 5.34 -45.74
CA ASP A 283 -8.14 4.60 -44.57
C ASP A 283 -7.36 4.95 -43.30
N LEU A 284 -6.04 5.18 -43.40
CA LEU A 284 -5.26 5.69 -42.28
C LEU A 284 -5.70 7.09 -41.79
N ASP A 285 -6.07 8.00 -42.73
CA ASP A 285 -6.65 9.31 -42.36
C ASP A 285 -7.98 9.14 -41.61
N LYS A 286 -8.80 8.18 -42.01
CA LYS A 286 -10.07 7.84 -41.35
C LYS A 286 -9.81 7.30 -39.96
N GLU A 287 -8.88 6.38 -39.78
CA GLU A 287 -8.50 5.82 -38.48
C GLU A 287 -7.99 6.88 -37.52
N ILE A 288 -7.05 7.73 -37.95
CA ILE A 288 -6.52 8.84 -37.13
C ILE A 288 -7.65 9.77 -36.66
N THR A 289 -8.62 10.05 -37.52
CA THR A 289 -9.79 10.87 -37.18
C THR A 289 -10.67 10.16 -36.14
N MET A 290 -10.83 8.86 -36.27
CA MET A 290 -11.61 8.04 -35.33
C MET A 290 -11.00 8.00 -33.93
N TYR A 291 -9.68 7.85 -33.79
CA TYR A 291 -9.03 7.95 -32.49
C TYR A 291 -9.24 9.32 -31.82
N GLY A 292 -9.23 10.41 -32.61
CA GLY A 292 -9.60 11.74 -32.09
C GLY A 292 -11.06 11.88 -31.63
N LEU A 293 -11.99 11.12 -32.25
CA LEU A 293 -13.38 11.04 -31.79
C LEU A 293 -13.53 10.19 -30.52
N MET A 294 -12.77 9.09 -30.41
CA MET A 294 -12.72 8.26 -29.21
C MET A 294 -12.25 9.05 -28.00
N GLU A 295 -11.18 9.83 -28.15
CA GLU A 295 -10.68 10.71 -27.11
C GLU A 295 -11.78 11.66 -26.58
N LYS A 296 -12.55 12.27 -27.46
CA LYS A 296 -13.69 13.12 -27.07
C LYS A 296 -14.77 12.35 -26.31
N ARG A 297 -15.05 11.10 -26.70
CA ARG A 297 -16.03 10.24 -25.99
C ARG A 297 -15.54 9.83 -24.62
N VAL A 298 -14.27 9.52 -24.48
CA VAL A 298 -13.66 9.25 -23.15
C VAL A 298 -13.92 10.44 -22.21
N LEU A 299 -13.70 11.67 -22.70
CA LEU A 299 -13.98 12.89 -21.91
C LEU A 299 -15.45 12.99 -21.51
N GLN A 300 -16.38 12.70 -22.43
CA GLN A 300 -17.81 12.74 -22.14
C GLN A 300 -18.22 11.67 -21.13
N ALA A 301 -17.74 10.42 -21.31
CA ALA A 301 -17.99 9.32 -20.38
C ALA A 301 -17.46 9.63 -18.98
N PHE A 302 -16.27 10.26 -18.90
CA PHE A 302 -15.70 10.71 -17.64
C PHE A 302 -16.63 11.69 -16.90
N GLU A 303 -17.14 12.72 -17.57
CA GLU A 303 -18.02 13.73 -16.94
C GLU A 303 -19.34 13.09 -16.46
N VAL A 304 -19.89 12.15 -17.24
CA VAL A 304 -21.10 11.41 -16.85
C VAL A 304 -20.82 10.57 -15.60
N LYS A 305 -19.76 9.75 -15.64
CA LYS A 305 -19.42 8.87 -14.52
C LYS A 305 -19.07 9.63 -13.24
N LYS A 306 -18.31 10.72 -13.38
CA LYS A 306 -18.02 11.61 -12.26
C LYS A 306 -19.29 12.13 -11.60
N ARG A 307 -20.26 12.60 -12.40
CA ARG A 307 -21.57 13.05 -11.90
C ARG A 307 -22.34 11.93 -11.20
N ASP A 308 -22.35 10.72 -11.77
CA ASP A 308 -23.07 9.58 -11.20
C ASP A 308 -22.44 9.14 -9.87
N ALA A 309 -21.12 9.09 -9.79
CA ALA A 309 -20.38 8.83 -8.54
C ALA A 309 -20.72 9.85 -7.44
N TYR A 310 -20.85 11.14 -7.81
CA TYR A 310 -21.28 12.17 -6.86
C TYR A 310 -22.75 12.05 -6.44
N ASN A 311 -23.62 11.58 -7.31
CA ASN A 311 -25.02 11.33 -6.96
C ASN A 311 -25.16 10.17 -5.93
N GLU A 312 -24.26 9.18 -5.97
CA GLU A 312 -24.24 8.04 -5.05
C GLU A 312 -23.39 8.28 -3.79
N LEU A 313 -22.67 9.40 -3.74
CA LEU A 313 -21.72 9.71 -2.67
C LEU A 313 -22.32 9.57 -1.27
N ASP A 314 -23.49 10.16 -1.02
CA ASP A 314 -24.11 10.13 0.31
C ASP A 314 -24.51 8.70 0.72
N ASN A 315 -24.93 7.85 -0.21
CA ASN A 315 -25.22 6.43 0.06
C ASN A 315 -23.94 5.67 0.43
N THR A 316 -22.85 5.92 -0.29
CA THR A 316 -21.55 5.31 -0.04
C THR A 316 -21.03 5.72 1.35
N VAL A 317 -21.12 7.00 1.70
CA VAL A 317 -20.74 7.52 3.03
C VAL A 317 -21.58 6.87 4.12
N GLN A 318 -22.89 6.74 3.93
CA GLN A 318 -23.78 6.06 4.89
C GLN A 318 -23.41 4.59 5.08
N GLY A 319 -23.03 3.89 4.01
CA GLY A 319 -22.54 2.51 4.06
C GLY A 319 -21.32 2.38 4.97
N VAL A 320 -20.26 3.15 4.71
CA VAL A 320 -19.01 3.16 5.50
C VAL A 320 -19.28 3.55 6.96
N CYS A 321 -20.02 4.64 7.20
CA CYS A 321 -20.39 5.06 8.54
C CYS A 321 -21.27 4.03 9.27
N GLY A 322 -22.13 3.33 8.55
CA GLY A 322 -22.97 2.25 9.09
C GLY A 322 -22.12 1.05 9.54
N GLU A 323 -21.10 0.70 8.78
CA GLU A 323 -20.15 -0.36 9.16
C GLU A 323 -19.36 0.01 10.40
N ILE A 324 -18.77 1.20 10.43
CA ILE A 324 -18.06 1.74 11.60
C ILE A 324 -18.97 1.71 12.83
N ARG A 325 -20.22 2.18 12.72
CA ARG A 325 -21.19 2.17 13.81
C ARG A 325 -21.43 0.77 14.36
N ARG A 326 -21.63 -0.21 13.48
CA ARG A 326 -21.83 -1.63 13.89
C ARG A 326 -20.63 -2.18 14.63
N ALA A 327 -19.42 -1.90 14.14
CA ALA A 327 -18.18 -2.35 14.76
C ALA A 327 -17.96 -1.71 16.13
N LEU A 328 -18.23 -0.42 16.29
CA LEU A 328 -18.13 0.27 17.58
C LEU A 328 -19.15 -0.25 18.61
N ILE A 329 -20.37 -0.58 18.18
CA ILE A 329 -21.37 -1.21 19.04
C ILE A 329 -20.91 -2.60 19.47
N ALA A 330 -20.32 -3.39 18.58
CA ALA A 330 -19.80 -4.72 18.89
C ALA A 330 -18.67 -4.70 19.94
N ARG A 331 -17.91 -3.60 20.01
CA ARG A 331 -16.81 -3.39 20.97
C ARG A 331 -17.23 -2.57 22.21
N ALA A 332 -18.54 -2.35 22.42
CA ALA A 332 -19.02 -1.51 23.52
C ALA A 332 -18.57 -1.99 24.91
N ASP A 333 -18.54 -3.30 25.13
CA ASP A 333 -18.13 -3.86 26.43
C ASP A 333 -16.65 -3.59 26.71
N ASP A 334 -15.77 -3.69 25.71
CA ASP A 334 -14.35 -3.39 25.83
C ASP A 334 -14.11 -1.91 26.15
N VAL A 335 -14.83 -1.03 25.43
CA VAL A 335 -14.77 0.43 25.65
C VAL A 335 -15.24 0.80 27.05
N VAL A 336 -16.37 0.26 27.47
CA VAL A 336 -16.94 0.51 28.82
C VAL A 336 -16.02 -0.05 29.90
N GLY A 337 -15.48 -1.25 29.74
CA GLY A 337 -14.51 -1.81 30.66
C GLY A 337 -13.27 -0.92 30.85
N ALA A 338 -12.74 -0.36 29.76
CA ALA A 338 -11.62 0.58 29.80
C ALA A 338 -12.01 1.92 30.47
N LEU A 339 -13.23 2.43 30.22
CA LEU A 339 -13.78 3.65 30.85
C LEU A 339 -13.92 3.49 32.36
N LEU A 340 -14.47 2.37 32.82
CA LEU A 340 -14.65 2.09 34.27
C LEU A 340 -13.31 1.98 35.01
N ASN A 341 -12.26 1.53 34.31
CA ASN A 341 -10.89 1.50 34.83
C ASN A 341 -10.15 2.84 34.70
N ASN A 342 -10.82 3.93 34.30
CA ASN A 342 -10.23 5.24 34.03
C ASN A 342 -9.02 5.19 33.08
N ASN A 343 -9.02 4.28 32.11
CA ASN A 343 -7.94 4.09 31.17
C ASN A 343 -8.29 4.71 29.79
N GLN A 344 -8.11 6.03 29.67
CA GLN A 344 -8.38 6.77 28.42
C GLN A 344 -7.57 6.20 27.25
N SER A 345 -6.30 5.87 27.49
CA SER A 345 -5.43 5.35 26.43
C SER A 345 -5.93 4.02 25.84
N ALA A 346 -6.50 3.15 26.69
CA ALA A 346 -7.11 1.90 26.19
C ALA A 346 -8.39 2.17 25.39
N VAL A 347 -9.20 3.13 25.80
CA VAL A 347 -10.41 3.53 25.08
C VAL A 347 -10.08 4.04 23.69
N ASP A 348 -9.12 4.96 23.60
CA ASP A 348 -8.66 5.54 22.33
C ASP A 348 -8.11 4.44 21.40
N ALA A 349 -7.30 3.51 21.94
CA ALA A 349 -6.77 2.38 21.21
C ALA A 349 -7.88 1.49 20.62
N ILE A 350 -8.85 1.09 21.44
CA ILE A 350 -9.97 0.25 21.02
C ILE A 350 -10.76 0.91 19.86
N ILE A 351 -11.03 2.20 19.96
CA ILE A 351 -11.78 2.93 18.93
C ILE A 351 -10.97 3.03 17.64
N ILE A 352 -9.68 3.36 17.71
CA ILE A 352 -8.80 3.44 16.54
C ILE A 352 -8.71 2.09 15.85
N GLU A 353 -8.42 1.03 16.60
CA GLU A 353 -8.30 -0.34 16.08
C GLU A 353 -9.58 -0.83 15.42
N THR A 354 -10.74 -0.33 15.89
CA THR A 354 -12.03 -0.66 15.31
C THR A 354 -12.31 0.10 14.02
N ILE A 355 -11.99 1.38 13.95
CA ILE A 355 -12.37 2.25 12.81
C ILE A 355 -11.37 2.12 11.65
N ARG A 356 -10.06 2.08 11.95
CA ARG A 356 -9.00 2.14 10.93
C ARG A 356 -9.08 1.03 9.88
N PRO A 357 -9.26 -0.26 10.21
CA PRO A 357 -9.35 -1.33 9.22
C PRO A 357 -10.51 -1.13 8.25
N ILE A 358 -11.65 -0.63 8.77
CA ILE A 358 -12.85 -0.38 7.96
C ILE A 358 -12.59 0.75 6.97
N LEU A 359 -11.96 1.84 7.42
CA LEU A 359 -11.61 2.96 6.52
C LEU A 359 -10.66 2.54 5.40
N VAL A 360 -9.63 1.75 5.72
CA VAL A 360 -8.66 1.25 4.73
C VAL A 360 -9.31 0.30 3.73
N SER A 361 -10.13 -0.64 4.19
CA SER A 361 -10.89 -1.55 3.34
C SER A 361 -11.85 -0.77 2.43
N SER A 362 -12.67 0.11 3.01
CA SER A 362 -13.64 0.92 2.26
C SER A 362 -12.97 1.79 1.19
N MET A 363 -11.83 2.43 1.51
CA MET A 363 -11.07 3.21 0.54
C MET A 363 -10.66 2.36 -0.67
N ARG A 364 -10.10 1.17 -0.43
CA ARG A 364 -9.66 0.28 -1.51
C ARG A 364 -10.85 -0.18 -2.36
N ASP A 365 -11.93 -0.62 -1.74
CA ASP A 365 -13.11 -1.11 -2.42
C ASP A 365 -13.76 0.01 -3.26
N ILE A 366 -13.86 1.23 -2.72
CA ILE A 366 -14.36 2.40 -3.47
C ILE A 366 -13.45 2.70 -4.66
N SER A 367 -12.13 2.69 -4.46
CA SER A 367 -11.18 2.96 -5.55
C SER A 367 -11.29 1.93 -6.68
N HIS A 368 -11.39 0.64 -6.34
CA HIS A 368 -11.54 -0.44 -7.32
C HIS A 368 -12.86 -0.36 -8.06
N ASN A 369 -13.97 -0.19 -7.33
CA ASN A 369 -15.31 -0.09 -7.91
C ASN A 369 -15.42 1.09 -8.86
N GLN A 370 -14.86 2.26 -8.52
CA GLN A 370 -14.89 3.43 -9.41
C GLN A 370 -14.18 3.17 -10.75
N VAL A 371 -13.05 2.47 -10.72
CA VAL A 371 -12.33 2.10 -11.96
C VAL A 371 -13.14 1.12 -12.79
N GLU A 372 -13.69 0.05 -12.18
CA GLU A 372 -14.48 -0.96 -12.88
C GLU A 372 -15.75 -0.38 -13.49
N GLU A 373 -16.48 0.43 -12.74
CA GLU A 373 -17.70 1.07 -13.23
C GLU A 373 -17.40 2.07 -14.34
N PHE A 374 -16.25 2.77 -14.28
CA PHE A 374 -15.84 3.64 -15.37
C PHE A 374 -15.53 2.87 -16.65
N VAL A 375 -14.75 1.78 -16.56
CA VAL A 375 -14.48 0.87 -17.69
C VAL A 375 -15.78 0.38 -18.32
N ASN A 376 -16.70 -0.11 -17.49
CA ASN A 376 -17.98 -0.62 -17.95
C ASN A 376 -18.90 0.46 -18.55
N SER A 377 -18.69 1.74 -18.20
CA SER A 377 -19.44 2.87 -18.76
C SER A 377 -18.93 3.35 -20.11
N LEU A 378 -17.73 2.91 -20.52
CA LEU A 378 -17.13 3.28 -21.80
C LEU A 378 -17.80 2.48 -22.93
N ASP A 379 -18.72 3.13 -23.65
CA ASP A 379 -19.38 2.56 -24.82
C ASP A 379 -18.76 3.11 -26.11
N PHE A 380 -18.01 2.26 -26.77
CA PHE A 380 -17.39 2.56 -28.07
C PHE A 380 -18.18 2.01 -29.26
N THR A 381 -19.31 1.32 -29.05
CA THR A 381 -20.04 0.60 -30.10
C THR A 381 -20.48 1.48 -31.26
N GLY A 382 -20.85 2.72 -31.02
CA GLY A 382 -21.26 3.64 -32.09
C GLY A 382 -20.12 4.31 -32.86
N VAL A 383 -18.84 4.11 -32.47
CA VAL A 383 -17.65 4.57 -33.20
C VAL A 383 -16.98 3.42 -33.91
N VAL A 384 -17.14 2.21 -33.38
CA VAL A 384 -16.42 0.97 -33.76
C VAL A 384 -17.20 0.15 -34.79
N SER A 385 -18.46 0.52 -35.14
CA SER A 385 -19.25 -0.24 -36.12
C SER A 385 -18.58 -0.40 -37.49
N ASP A 386 -17.61 0.42 -37.83
CA ASP A 386 -16.85 0.38 -39.08
C ASP A 386 -15.39 -0.12 -38.93
N ILE A 387 -14.97 -0.45 -37.66
CA ILE A 387 -13.59 -0.86 -37.35
C ILE A 387 -13.68 -2.22 -36.64
N GLU A 388 -13.56 -3.28 -37.42
CA GLU A 388 -13.76 -4.66 -36.93
C GLU A 388 -12.73 -5.16 -35.90
N ASP A 389 -11.71 -4.41 -35.47
CA ASP A 389 -10.61 -5.03 -34.72
C ASP A 389 -9.82 -4.15 -33.74
N ILE A 390 -10.39 -3.09 -33.14
CA ILE A 390 -9.71 -2.41 -32.02
C ILE A 390 -10.14 -3.09 -30.73
N ASP A 391 -9.24 -3.80 -30.09
CA ASP A 391 -9.51 -4.29 -28.72
C ASP A 391 -9.27 -3.18 -27.68
N LEU A 392 -10.07 -2.10 -27.80
CA LEU A 392 -10.09 -1.03 -26.80
C LEU A 392 -10.47 -1.56 -25.43
N THR A 393 -11.23 -2.65 -25.37
CA THR A 393 -11.59 -3.34 -24.13
C THR A 393 -10.32 -3.85 -23.44
N ALA A 394 -9.38 -4.45 -24.17
CA ALA A 394 -8.11 -4.90 -23.60
C ALA A 394 -7.30 -3.71 -23.03
N ILE A 395 -7.19 -2.61 -23.79
CA ILE A 395 -6.47 -1.40 -23.35
C ILE A 395 -7.14 -0.83 -22.07
N THR A 396 -8.46 -0.70 -22.04
CA THR A 396 -9.19 -0.14 -20.90
C THR A 396 -9.11 -1.03 -19.66
N VAL A 397 -9.18 -2.35 -19.83
CA VAL A 397 -9.02 -3.31 -18.73
C VAL A 397 -7.60 -3.30 -18.19
N ASN A 398 -6.58 -3.29 -19.03
CA ASN A 398 -5.18 -3.24 -18.60
C ASN A 398 -4.85 -1.96 -17.82
N LEU A 399 -5.37 -0.82 -18.26
CA LEU A 399 -5.22 0.44 -17.52
C LEU A 399 -5.93 0.40 -16.16
N ALA A 400 -7.10 -0.22 -16.10
CA ALA A 400 -7.82 -0.43 -14.84
C ALA A 400 -7.01 -1.29 -13.86
N ASP A 401 -6.45 -2.39 -14.33
CA ASP A 401 -5.61 -3.28 -13.53
C ASP A 401 -4.30 -2.61 -13.10
N LYS A 402 -3.75 -1.75 -13.95
CA LYS A 402 -2.57 -0.93 -13.61
C LYS A 402 -2.88 0.03 -12.46
N ILE A 403 -4.00 0.75 -12.50
CA ILE A 403 -4.42 1.66 -11.42
C ILE A 403 -4.70 0.89 -10.12
N LYS A 404 -5.46 -0.22 -10.19
CA LYS A 404 -5.71 -1.09 -9.03
C LYS A 404 -4.41 -1.57 -8.39
N THR A 405 -3.47 -2.04 -9.21
CA THR A 405 -2.15 -2.50 -8.77
C THR A 405 -1.35 -1.40 -8.09
N LEU A 406 -1.39 -0.19 -8.65
CA LEU A 406 -0.70 0.96 -8.08
C LEU A 406 -1.30 1.36 -6.72
N ILE A 407 -2.63 1.36 -6.58
CA ILE A 407 -3.30 1.61 -5.31
C ILE A 407 -2.90 0.56 -4.27
N GLU A 408 -2.90 -0.73 -4.64
CA GLU A 408 -2.50 -1.84 -3.77
C GLU A 408 -1.04 -1.74 -3.33
N GLN A 409 -0.11 -1.49 -4.25
CA GLN A 409 1.32 -1.42 -3.96
C GLN A 409 1.70 -0.18 -3.17
N HIS A 410 1.05 0.95 -3.47
CA HIS A 410 1.35 2.22 -2.82
C HIS A 410 0.58 2.43 -1.53
N SER A 411 -0.49 1.71 -1.28
CA SER A 411 -1.07 1.67 0.07
C SER A 411 -0.02 1.27 1.12
N GLY A 412 1.06 0.61 0.74
CA GLY A 412 2.20 0.28 1.59
C GLY A 412 3.46 1.17 1.53
N ARG A 413 3.65 1.99 0.48
CA ARG A 413 4.93 2.72 0.26
C ARG A 413 4.92 4.20 0.63
N PHE A 414 3.99 4.64 1.34
CA PHE A 414 3.35 5.92 1.42
C PHE A 414 4.15 7.17 1.77
N LYS A 415 5.24 7.10 2.49
CA LYS A 415 5.81 8.30 3.14
C LYS A 415 7.22 8.72 2.72
N ARG A 416 7.99 7.88 2.02
CA ARG A 416 9.35 8.27 1.60
C ARG A 416 9.39 9.45 0.64
N VAL A 417 8.32 9.66 -0.12
CA VAL A 417 8.28 10.66 -1.19
C VAL A 417 7.77 12.01 -0.70
N ALA A 418 6.86 12.03 0.25
CA ALA A 418 6.28 13.28 0.76
C ALA A 418 7.21 14.07 1.67
N ASP A 419 8.12 13.39 2.39
CA ASP A 419 8.99 14.03 3.38
C ASP A 419 10.37 14.44 2.83
N ASN A 420 10.73 14.09 1.60
CA ASN A 420 12.05 14.41 1.03
C ASN A 420 11.99 15.59 0.04
N LYS A 421 11.92 16.81 0.59
CA LYS A 421 11.94 18.06 -0.19
C LYS A 421 13.19 18.20 -1.10
N SER A 422 14.30 17.54 -0.79
CA SER A 422 15.51 17.57 -1.60
C SER A 422 15.38 16.74 -2.88
N LEU A 423 14.58 15.67 -2.88
CA LEU A 423 14.16 14.96 -4.09
C LEU A 423 13.11 15.76 -4.89
N LEU A 424 12.37 16.65 -4.24
CA LEU A 424 11.42 17.58 -4.89
C LEU A 424 12.13 18.65 -5.74
N GLN A 425 13.39 18.93 -5.50
CA GLN A 425 14.15 19.97 -6.20
C GLN A 425 14.93 19.46 -7.42
N SER A 426 15.16 18.16 -7.58
CA SER A 426 15.75 17.57 -8.79
C SER A 426 14.66 17.24 -9.83
N GLY A 427 14.24 18.23 -10.50
CA GLY A 427 12.95 18.48 -11.11
C GLY A 427 12.54 17.71 -12.38
N THR A 428 13.07 16.52 -12.74
CA THR A 428 12.60 15.84 -13.96
C THR A 428 12.19 14.38 -13.73
N VAL A 429 12.91 13.63 -12.95
CA VAL A 429 12.59 12.23 -12.62
C VAL A 429 11.36 12.16 -11.70
N TYR A 430 11.19 13.16 -10.86
CA TYR A 430 10.14 13.22 -9.84
C TYR A 430 8.73 13.41 -10.41
N ARG A 431 8.57 14.10 -11.54
CA ARG A 431 7.22 14.37 -12.12
C ARG A 431 6.56 13.11 -12.69
N ALA A 432 7.32 12.16 -13.16
CA ALA A 432 6.80 10.93 -13.74
C ALA A 432 6.41 9.89 -12.68
N VAL A 433 7.26 9.69 -11.65
CA VAL A 433 7.00 8.79 -10.52
C VAL A 433 6.02 9.42 -9.53
N ALA A 434 6.08 10.74 -9.37
CA ALA A 434 5.18 11.50 -8.51
C ALA A 434 3.71 11.48 -8.97
N GLY A 435 3.42 11.35 -10.26
CA GLY A 435 2.03 11.33 -10.73
C GLY A 435 1.22 10.19 -10.11
N ILE A 436 1.70 8.96 -10.23
CA ILE A 436 0.95 7.78 -9.81
C ILE A 436 1.20 7.43 -8.33
N GLY A 437 2.45 7.53 -7.87
CA GLY A 437 2.77 7.37 -6.44
C GLY A 437 2.14 8.47 -5.57
N ALA A 438 2.09 9.71 -6.08
CA ALA A 438 1.41 10.81 -5.41
C ALA A 438 -0.12 10.62 -5.38
N MET A 439 -0.73 10.04 -6.43
CA MET A 439 -2.15 9.72 -6.45
C MET A 439 -2.51 8.74 -5.32
N ALA A 440 -1.84 7.61 -5.25
CA ALA A 440 -2.10 6.63 -4.20
C ALA A 440 -1.86 7.23 -2.81
N THR A 441 -0.81 8.06 -2.64
CA THR A 441 -0.55 8.84 -1.43
C THR A 441 -1.72 9.75 -1.10
N ASN A 442 -2.14 10.54 -2.01
CA ASN A 442 -3.22 11.51 -1.82
C ASN A 442 -4.59 10.84 -1.58
N ILE A 443 -4.79 9.61 -2.04
CA ILE A 443 -6.01 8.84 -1.76
C ILE A 443 -6.01 8.32 -0.32
N ILE A 444 -4.95 7.68 0.12
CA ILE A 444 -4.94 6.94 1.40
C ILE A 444 -4.75 7.87 2.60
N HIS A 445 -3.84 8.84 2.50
CA HIS A 445 -3.50 9.72 3.62
C HIS A 445 -4.73 10.36 4.31
N PRO A 446 -5.70 10.95 3.59
CA PRO A 446 -6.90 11.51 4.21
C PRO A 446 -7.71 10.49 5.02
N TRP A 447 -7.76 9.22 4.56
CA TRP A 447 -8.50 8.18 5.26
C TRP A 447 -7.85 7.76 6.58
N LEU A 448 -6.53 7.66 6.61
CA LEU A 448 -5.78 7.38 7.84
C LEU A 448 -5.80 8.57 8.81
N GLU A 449 -5.73 9.80 8.30
CA GLU A 449 -5.81 11.00 9.12
C GLU A 449 -7.16 11.17 9.83
N ILE A 450 -8.26 10.66 9.27
CA ILE A 450 -9.59 10.72 9.92
C ILE A 450 -9.50 10.22 11.36
N VAL A 451 -8.88 9.07 11.57
CA VAL A 451 -8.79 8.44 12.91
C VAL A 451 -8.00 9.32 13.87
N VAL A 452 -6.85 9.82 13.43
CA VAL A 452 -5.95 10.64 14.26
C VAL A 452 -6.59 11.97 14.66
N ILE A 453 -7.27 12.63 13.72
CA ILE A 453 -7.93 13.92 13.97
C ILE A 453 -9.13 13.77 14.89
N LEU A 454 -9.77 12.60 14.93
CA LEU A 454 -10.94 12.35 15.77
C LEU A 454 -10.61 12.05 17.25
N LEU A 455 -9.37 11.65 17.56
CA LEU A 455 -8.98 11.28 18.93
C LEU A 455 -9.30 12.33 20.01
N PRO A 456 -8.96 13.62 19.86
CA PRO A 456 -9.32 14.65 20.81
C PRO A 456 -10.83 14.75 21.02
N ASP A 457 -11.60 14.65 19.93
CA ASP A 457 -13.06 14.69 19.94
C ASP A 457 -13.67 13.51 20.69
N ILE A 458 -13.08 12.31 20.54
CA ILE A 458 -13.50 11.09 21.23
C ILE A 458 -13.27 11.25 22.74
N SER A 459 -12.09 11.70 23.15
CA SER A 459 -11.77 11.95 24.54
C SER A 459 -12.75 12.92 25.19
N ASP A 460 -13.12 14.00 24.51
CA ASP A 460 -14.07 14.98 25.02
C ASP A 460 -15.49 14.41 25.14
N LEU A 461 -15.93 13.60 24.18
CA LEU A 461 -17.24 12.94 24.21
C LEU A 461 -17.36 11.92 25.34
N LEU A 462 -16.26 11.26 25.70
CA LEU A 462 -16.22 10.22 26.71
C LEU A 462 -16.01 10.76 28.14
N ARG A 463 -15.54 12.01 28.29
CA ARG A 463 -15.27 12.61 29.62
C ARG A 463 -16.45 12.52 30.59
N GLY A 464 -17.67 12.62 30.08
CA GLY A 464 -18.89 12.52 30.90
C GLY A 464 -19.21 11.11 31.40
N LEU A 465 -18.56 10.07 30.83
CA LEU A 465 -18.77 8.68 31.22
C LEU A 465 -17.71 8.17 32.23
N PHE A 466 -16.61 8.89 32.39
CA PHE A 466 -15.58 8.53 33.37
C PHE A 466 -16.12 8.69 34.79
N GLY A 467 -16.03 7.63 35.60
CA GLY A 467 -16.48 7.61 36.96
C GLY A 467 -17.95 7.16 37.16
N GLU A 468 -18.66 6.77 36.11
CA GLU A 468 -19.96 6.11 36.25
C GLU A 468 -19.78 4.75 36.96
N SER A 469 -20.59 4.49 37.98
CA SER A 469 -20.44 3.31 38.83
C SER A 469 -21.23 2.07 38.36
N ARG A 470 -22.00 2.20 37.25
CA ARG A 470 -22.84 1.13 36.71
C ARG A 470 -22.50 0.89 35.26
N GLU A 471 -21.99 -0.29 34.97
CA GLU A 471 -21.56 -0.75 33.67
C GLU A 471 -22.67 -0.68 32.60
N GLU A 472 -23.87 -1.19 32.91
CA GLU A 472 -25.02 -1.14 31.99
C GLU A 472 -25.38 0.29 31.58
N LYS A 473 -25.37 1.23 32.54
CA LYS A 473 -25.68 2.62 32.25
C LYS A 473 -24.62 3.29 31.40
N ALA A 474 -23.34 3.02 31.66
CA ALA A 474 -22.23 3.50 30.84
C ALA A 474 -22.32 2.96 29.40
N LYS A 475 -22.68 1.69 29.24
CA LYS A 475 -22.89 1.05 27.94
C LYS A 475 -24.05 1.68 27.16
N ASP A 476 -25.20 1.86 27.80
CA ASP A 476 -26.35 2.51 27.22
C ASP A 476 -26.05 3.95 26.76
N GLU A 477 -25.34 4.73 27.60
CA GLU A 477 -24.94 6.08 27.23
C GLU A 477 -23.90 6.11 26.11
N TYR A 478 -22.94 5.20 26.11
CA TYR A 478 -21.98 5.04 25.00
C TYR A 478 -22.69 4.79 23.67
N ILE A 479 -23.60 3.81 23.64
CA ILE A 479 -24.32 3.43 22.42
C ILE A 479 -25.32 4.51 21.98
N SER A 480 -26.07 5.09 22.92
CA SER A 480 -27.18 5.99 22.58
C SER A 480 -26.76 7.46 22.41
N LYS A 481 -25.65 7.90 23.01
CA LYS A 481 -25.21 9.30 22.97
C LYS A 481 -23.87 9.47 22.28
N VAL A 482 -22.83 8.70 22.68
CA VAL A 482 -21.46 8.90 22.20
C VAL A 482 -21.30 8.46 20.74
N ILE A 483 -21.71 7.23 20.42
CA ILE A 483 -21.59 6.72 19.03
C ILE A 483 -22.32 7.64 18.03
N PRO A 484 -23.57 8.10 18.24
CA PRO A 484 -24.20 9.03 17.31
C PRO A 484 -23.47 10.36 17.14
N GLN A 485 -22.92 10.91 18.22
CA GLN A 485 -22.14 12.16 18.13
C GLN A 485 -20.82 11.95 17.37
N LEU A 486 -20.15 10.81 17.59
CA LEU A 486 -18.98 10.42 16.85
C LEU A 486 -19.28 10.24 15.35
N MET A 487 -20.38 9.59 15.02
CA MET A 487 -20.82 9.43 13.62
C MET A 487 -21.09 10.77 12.95
N ASN A 488 -21.70 11.73 13.64
CA ASN A 488 -21.92 13.07 13.10
C ASN A 488 -20.61 13.82 12.79
N LYS A 489 -19.54 13.57 13.55
CA LYS A 489 -18.21 14.14 13.28
C LYS A 489 -17.44 13.39 12.19
N LEU A 490 -17.62 12.07 12.11
CA LEU A 490 -17.03 11.21 11.10
C LEU A 490 -17.59 11.47 9.70
N TYR A 491 -18.90 11.62 9.59
CA TYR A 491 -19.59 11.72 8.31
C TYR A 491 -18.96 12.73 7.33
N PRO A 492 -18.75 14.01 7.70
CA PRO A 492 -18.17 14.99 6.77
C PRO A 492 -16.72 14.67 6.39
N LYS A 493 -15.96 14.03 7.28
CA LYS A 493 -14.56 13.64 7.01
C LYS A 493 -14.49 12.45 6.05
N VAL A 494 -15.29 11.43 6.29
CA VAL A 494 -15.44 10.26 5.38
C VAL A 494 -15.91 10.74 4.01
N LYS A 495 -16.90 11.64 3.96
CA LYS A 495 -17.41 12.24 2.72
C LYS A 495 -16.28 12.92 1.93
N GLY A 496 -15.52 13.79 2.55
CA GLY A 496 -14.39 14.48 1.92
C GLY A 496 -13.32 13.52 1.41
N SER A 497 -13.01 12.45 2.16
CA SER A 497 -12.04 11.44 1.73
C SER A 497 -12.54 10.61 0.53
N ILE A 498 -13.83 10.27 0.49
CA ILE A 498 -14.45 9.58 -0.66
C ILE A 498 -14.44 10.51 -1.90
N GLU A 499 -14.79 11.79 -1.76
CA GLU A 499 -14.74 12.77 -2.85
C GLU A 499 -13.33 12.88 -3.44
N VAL A 500 -12.31 12.97 -2.60
CA VAL A 500 -10.90 13.00 -3.04
C VAL A 500 -10.55 11.70 -3.78
N THR A 501 -10.94 10.55 -3.25
CA THR A 501 -10.68 9.24 -3.87
C THR A 501 -11.30 9.16 -5.26
N ILE A 502 -12.60 9.45 -5.39
CA ILE A 502 -13.33 9.42 -6.66
C ILE A 502 -12.63 10.31 -7.69
N ASN A 503 -12.32 11.56 -7.32
CA ASN A 503 -11.69 12.51 -8.23
C ASN A 503 -10.32 12.02 -8.70
N LEU A 504 -9.45 11.61 -7.78
CA LEU A 504 -8.08 11.22 -8.12
C LEU A 504 -8.04 9.96 -8.98
N VAL A 505 -8.85 8.95 -8.64
CA VAL A 505 -8.90 7.69 -9.39
C VAL A 505 -9.41 7.91 -10.81
N LEU A 506 -10.52 8.63 -10.96
CA LEU A 506 -11.10 8.87 -12.28
C LEU A 506 -10.23 9.79 -13.14
N GLU A 507 -9.64 10.85 -12.57
CA GLU A 507 -8.76 11.76 -13.33
C GLU A 507 -7.50 11.05 -13.83
N GLU A 508 -6.90 10.19 -13.00
CA GLU A 508 -5.70 9.46 -13.43
C GLU A 508 -6.02 8.42 -14.50
N TYR A 509 -7.13 7.67 -14.34
CA TYR A 509 -7.59 6.74 -15.36
C TYR A 509 -7.85 7.45 -16.70
N LYS A 510 -8.58 8.57 -16.67
CA LYS A 510 -8.84 9.39 -17.85
C LYS A 510 -7.54 9.80 -18.54
N LYS A 511 -6.59 10.33 -17.77
CA LYS A 511 -5.29 10.79 -18.27
C LYS A 511 -4.50 9.66 -18.94
N MET A 512 -4.44 8.50 -18.29
CA MET A 512 -3.73 7.34 -18.85
C MET A 512 -4.38 6.86 -20.15
N LEU A 513 -5.73 6.78 -20.19
CA LEU A 513 -6.45 6.35 -21.40
C LEU A 513 -6.27 7.35 -22.54
N GLN A 514 -6.34 8.67 -22.24
CA GLN A 514 -6.09 9.69 -23.25
C GLN A 514 -4.67 9.60 -23.84
N ALA A 515 -3.67 9.43 -22.99
CA ALA A 515 -2.28 9.29 -23.43
C ALA A 515 -2.12 8.08 -24.38
N LYS A 516 -2.75 6.94 -24.06
CA LYS A 516 -2.69 5.75 -24.94
C LYS A 516 -3.40 5.94 -26.26
N LEU A 517 -4.56 6.59 -26.29
CA LEU A 517 -5.27 6.90 -27.53
C LEU A 517 -4.48 7.90 -28.40
N GLU A 518 -3.89 8.89 -27.79
CA GLU A 518 -3.02 9.87 -28.45
C GLU A 518 -1.77 9.20 -29.04
N SER A 519 -1.12 8.31 -28.30
CA SER A 519 0.01 7.54 -28.72
C SER A 519 -0.30 6.71 -29.98
N ILE A 520 -1.38 5.92 -29.97
CA ILE A 520 -1.79 5.15 -31.15
C ILE A 520 -2.04 6.10 -32.34
N ARG A 521 -2.73 7.20 -32.14
CA ARG A 521 -2.98 8.21 -33.17
C ARG A 521 -1.69 8.77 -33.78
N ASN A 522 -0.71 9.11 -32.94
CA ASN A 522 0.57 9.66 -33.38
C ASN A 522 1.39 8.64 -34.20
N ASN A 523 1.42 7.37 -33.76
CA ASN A 523 2.12 6.30 -34.49
C ASN A 523 1.46 5.99 -35.84
N LEU A 524 0.14 6.02 -35.92
CA LEU A 524 -0.59 5.93 -37.19
C LEU A 524 -0.25 7.10 -38.12
N GLY A 525 -0.15 8.33 -37.58
CA GLY A 525 0.29 9.51 -38.32
C GLY A 525 1.71 9.40 -38.86
N ALA A 526 2.64 8.86 -38.06
CA ALA A 526 4.01 8.58 -38.47
C ALA A 526 4.06 7.51 -39.59
N ALA A 527 3.31 6.42 -39.46
CA ALA A 527 3.17 5.38 -40.45
C ALA A 527 2.61 5.93 -41.77
N GLN A 528 1.56 6.75 -41.71
CA GLN A 528 0.98 7.40 -42.89
C GLN A 528 1.96 8.34 -43.59
N THR A 529 2.74 9.11 -42.85
CA THR A 529 3.75 10.04 -43.40
C THR A 529 4.82 9.25 -44.13
N LYS A 530 5.37 8.17 -43.54
CA LYS A 530 6.35 7.29 -44.16
C LYS A 530 5.79 6.61 -45.42
N LYS A 531 4.53 6.19 -45.38
CA LYS A 531 3.84 5.58 -46.51
C LYS A 531 3.61 6.55 -47.70
N ARG A 532 3.24 7.82 -47.41
CA ARG A 532 3.10 8.87 -48.42
C ARG A 532 4.42 9.19 -49.12
N GLN A 533 5.53 9.12 -48.41
CA GLN A 533 6.86 9.39 -48.95
C GLN A 533 7.41 8.23 -49.81
N LYS A 534 6.76 7.05 -49.80
CA LYS A 534 7.18 5.84 -50.54
C LYS A 534 8.66 5.48 -50.32
N THR A 535 9.15 5.62 -49.10
CA THR A 535 10.55 5.41 -48.74
C THR A 535 10.80 3.94 -48.34
N GLU A 536 12.05 3.46 -48.49
CA GLU A 536 12.52 2.20 -47.89
C GLU A 536 12.26 2.17 -46.37
N ASP A 537 12.21 3.32 -45.75
CA ASP A 537 11.89 3.51 -44.31
C ASP A 537 10.52 2.95 -43.93
N PHE A 538 9.53 2.92 -44.84
CA PHE A 538 8.21 2.37 -44.52
C PHE A 538 8.23 0.85 -44.40
N GLU A 539 8.92 0.15 -45.29
CA GLU A 539 9.05 -1.32 -45.22
C GLU A 539 9.92 -1.72 -44.01
N THR A 540 10.94 -0.95 -43.71
CA THR A 540 11.73 -1.13 -42.48
C THR A 540 10.88 -0.95 -41.25
N TYR A 541 10.11 0.13 -41.15
CA TYR A 541 9.21 0.40 -40.02
C TYR A 541 8.16 -0.69 -39.80
N LYS A 542 7.56 -1.16 -40.89
CA LYS A 542 6.61 -2.27 -40.88
C LYS A 542 7.25 -3.56 -40.36
N LYS A 543 8.47 -3.87 -40.80
CA LYS A 543 9.22 -5.02 -40.30
C LYS A 543 9.53 -4.89 -38.82
N THR A 544 9.96 -3.70 -38.38
CA THR A 544 10.22 -3.42 -36.96
C THR A 544 9.00 -3.70 -36.08
N ILE A 545 7.80 -3.26 -36.48
CA ILE A 545 6.56 -3.53 -35.72
C ILE A 545 6.32 -5.04 -35.56
N VAL A 546 6.50 -5.82 -36.63
CA VAL A 546 6.28 -7.27 -36.60
C VAL A 546 7.32 -7.99 -35.74
N ASP A 547 8.59 -7.60 -35.87
CA ASP A 547 9.69 -8.16 -35.08
C ASP A 547 9.49 -7.85 -33.58
N ASP A 548 9.23 -6.60 -33.24
CA ASP A 548 8.99 -6.16 -31.86
C ASP A 548 7.79 -6.88 -31.22
N LEU A 549 6.69 -7.01 -31.97
CA LEU A 549 5.50 -7.73 -31.50
C LEU A 549 5.79 -9.22 -31.28
N THR A 550 6.64 -9.81 -32.09
CA THR A 550 7.08 -11.19 -31.93
C THR A 550 7.90 -11.37 -30.67
N ASP A 551 8.82 -10.45 -30.41
CA ASP A 551 9.65 -10.46 -29.18
C ASP A 551 8.80 -10.28 -27.91
N ILE A 552 7.86 -9.33 -27.91
CA ILE A 552 6.91 -9.15 -26.79
C ILE A 552 6.12 -10.44 -26.54
N ARG A 553 5.53 -11.04 -27.55
CA ARG A 553 4.75 -12.27 -27.44
C ARG A 553 5.59 -13.45 -26.93
N LYS A 554 6.85 -13.51 -27.33
CA LYS A 554 7.79 -14.50 -26.80
C LYS A 554 8.00 -14.31 -25.30
N ILE A 555 8.27 -13.09 -24.83
CA ILE A 555 8.44 -12.79 -23.40
C ILE A 555 7.15 -13.12 -22.63
N ILE A 556 5.98 -12.74 -23.12
CA ILE A 556 4.68 -13.06 -22.49
C ILE A 556 4.50 -14.58 -22.36
N CYS A 557 4.88 -15.36 -23.37
CA CYS A 557 4.83 -16.83 -23.32
C CYS A 557 5.79 -17.42 -22.28
N GLU A 558 6.98 -16.86 -22.12
CA GLU A 558 7.97 -17.28 -21.10
C GLU A 558 7.51 -16.97 -19.67
N LEU A 559 6.64 -15.98 -19.50
CA LEU A 559 6.11 -15.56 -18.20
C LEU A 559 4.79 -16.28 -17.79
N ARG A 560 4.21 -17.06 -18.67
CA ARG A 560 3.04 -17.91 -18.38
C ARG A 560 3.45 -19.25 -17.77
#